data_76de94448c40dea9ab3c97af2dcaaf0c
#
_entry.id   76de94448c40dea9ab3c97af2dcaaf0c
#
_cell.length_a   1.000
_cell.length_b   1.000
_cell.length_c   1.000
_cell.angle_alpha   90.00
_cell.angle_beta   90.00
_cell.angle_gamma   90.00
#
_symmetry.space_group_name_H-M   'P 1'
#
loop_
_entity.id
_entity.type
_entity.pdbx_description
1 polymer ?
#
loop_
_entity_poly.entity_id
_entity_poly.type
_entity_poly.pdbx_seq_one_letter_code
_entity_poly.pdbx_strand_id
1 'polypeptide(L)'
;MLGTQATTKVFKAEDEGQFVSQRFSLKVASNATLAFLPDPVTCFERAMYRQTQAFYLEENANLVFVDWLTSGRKRNYLATGSIRDNRTETLEHWDFSEYDTTSEVFVGGERLVTDRVRLAGRNGLLADRIEGVRRLTYSSVLDPDEEDVSLRQRMHGMHVLGLMVVVGDKMKVIMDQLLELSTRKKLHNARDITPQGRLAAANTFPGVIASASSLGPNSVIVRFCGQDAESAMTYVKAMLEPLREIIGFTPYQENR
;
A
#
# COMPACT_ATOMS: atom_id res chain seq x y z
N MET A 1 -1.91 1.71 20.30
CA MET A 1 -2.23 1.74 18.85
C MET A 1 -2.38 3.17 18.37
N LEU A 2 -2.01 3.43 17.16
CA LEU A 2 -2.24 4.69 16.47
C LEU A 2 -2.84 4.34 15.09
N GLY A 3 -3.95 4.97 14.75
CA GLY A 3 -4.66 4.76 13.48
C GLY A 3 -5.45 5.99 13.11
N THR A 4 -6.06 5.97 11.93
CA THR A 4 -7.02 6.99 11.49
C THR A 4 -8.45 6.51 11.76
N GLN A 5 -9.41 7.44 11.80
CA GLN A 5 -10.83 7.09 11.93
C GLN A 5 -11.53 6.98 10.57
N ALA A 6 -10.83 7.33 9.50
CA ALA A 6 -11.31 7.28 8.13
C ALA A 6 -10.15 7.37 7.14
N THR A 7 -10.42 6.99 5.90
CA THR A 7 -9.51 7.10 4.76
C THR A 7 -8.96 8.52 4.61
N THR A 8 -7.65 8.66 4.47
CA THR A 8 -7.00 9.94 4.15
C THR A 8 -7.29 10.28 2.68
N LYS A 9 -8.06 11.33 2.45
CA LYS A 9 -8.44 11.78 1.10
C LYS A 9 -7.51 12.88 0.65
N VAL A 10 -6.82 12.68 -0.47
CA VAL A 10 -5.94 13.66 -1.09
C VAL A 10 -6.64 14.25 -2.30
N PHE A 11 -6.97 15.54 -2.22
CA PHE A 11 -7.63 16.27 -3.29
C PHE A 11 -6.61 16.73 -4.34
N LYS A 12 -7.10 17.07 -5.52
CA LYS A 12 -6.26 17.66 -6.57
C LYS A 12 -5.60 18.94 -6.05
N ALA A 13 -4.36 19.15 -6.44
CA ALA A 13 -3.69 20.42 -6.23
C ALA A 13 -4.32 21.51 -7.13
N GLU A 14 -4.47 22.73 -6.63
CA GLU A 14 -4.96 23.86 -7.42
C GLU A 14 -3.88 24.35 -8.39
N ASP A 15 -2.63 24.40 -7.92
CA ASP A 15 -1.46 24.78 -8.72
C ASP A 15 -0.67 23.54 -9.16
N GLU A 16 -0.13 23.57 -10.37
CA GLU A 16 0.76 22.54 -10.88
C GLU A 16 2.04 22.46 -10.01
N GLY A 17 2.39 21.24 -9.58
CA GLY A 17 3.58 20.99 -8.77
C GLY A 17 3.39 21.11 -7.26
N GLN A 18 2.23 21.49 -6.76
CA GLN A 18 1.94 21.48 -5.32
C GLN A 18 1.67 20.07 -4.80
N PHE A 19 2.50 19.64 -3.83
CA PHE A 19 2.29 18.40 -3.11
C PHE A 19 1.54 18.61 -1.80
N VAL A 20 0.55 17.76 -1.53
CA VAL A 20 0.08 17.52 -0.17
C VAL A 20 1.10 16.61 0.49
N SER A 21 1.72 17.08 1.56
CA SER A 21 2.79 16.32 2.24
C SER A 21 2.37 15.90 3.64
N GLN A 22 2.69 14.66 4.00
CA GLN A 22 2.52 14.14 5.35
C GLN A 22 3.83 13.52 5.84
N ARG A 23 4.20 13.82 7.09
CA ARG A 23 5.41 13.27 7.69
C ARG A 23 5.12 12.72 9.07
N PHE A 24 5.54 11.47 9.29
CA PHE A 24 5.51 10.82 10.60
C PHE A 24 6.94 10.53 11.06
N SER A 25 7.22 10.81 12.32
CA SER A 25 8.45 10.41 13.01
C SER A 25 8.05 9.84 14.36
N LEU A 26 8.19 8.54 14.52
CA LEU A 26 7.66 7.78 15.64
C LEU A 26 8.80 7.07 16.37
N LYS A 27 8.91 7.31 17.67
CA LYS A 27 9.88 6.63 18.53
C LYS A 27 9.17 5.59 19.38
N VAL A 28 9.72 4.39 19.45
CA VAL A 28 9.19 3.27 20.22
C VAL A 28 10.24 2.88 21.25
N ALA A 29 9.93 3.12 22.51
CA ALA A 29 10.84 2.83 23.62
C ALA A 29 11.04 1.32 23.79
N SER A 30 12.11 0.95 24.49
CA SER A 30 12.45 -0.44 24.79
C SER A 30 11.28 -1.18 25.43
N ASN A 31 11.03 -2.42 24.99
CA ASN A 31 9.92 -3.29 25.39
C ASN A 31 8.51 -2.75 25.07
N ALA A 32 8.38 -1.54 24.51
CA ALA A 32 7.09 -1.01 24.08
C ALA A 32 6.62 -1.67 22.78
N THR A 33 5.32 -1.53 22.52
CA THR A 33 4.67 -2.04 21.31
C THR A 33 3.92 -0.91 20.62
N LEU A 34 4.22 -0.66 19.36
CA LEU A 34 3.49 0.25 18.50
C LEU A 34 2.76 -0.53 17.41
N ALA A 35 1.46 -0.38 17.34
CA ALA A 35 0.64 -0.74 16.19
C ALA A 35 0.21 0.56 15.49
N PHE A 36 0.80 0.83 14.31
CA PHE A 36 0.47 1.97 13.46
C PHE A 36 -0.36 1.48 12.28
N LEU A 37 -1.67 1.66 12.36
CA LEU A 37 -2.66 1.02 11.50
C LEU A 37 -3.62 2.07 10.92
N PRO A 38 -3.17 2.97 10.06
CA PRO A 38 -4.04 3.91 9.40
C PRO A 38 -4.96 3.20 8.38
N ASP A 39 -6.11 3.82 8.11
CA ASP A 39 -6.90 3.52 6.93
C ASP A 39 -6.13 3.91 5.65
N PRO A 40 -6.50 3.36 4.49
CA PRO A 40 -5.78 3.62 3.25
C PRO A 40 -5.82 5.10 2.85
N VAL A 41 -4.76 5.55 2.19
CA VAL A 41 -4.76 6.82 1.47
C VAL A 41 -5.56 6.65 0.18
N THR A 42 -6.39 7.64 -0.16
CA THR A 42 -7.09 7.71 -1.44
C THR A 42 -6.73 9.01 -2.14
N CYS A 43 -5.96 8.91 -3.21
CA CYS A 43 -5.62 10.05 -4.06
C CYS A 43 -6.68 10.20 -5.15
N PHE A 44 -7.26 11.40 -5.27
CA PHE A 44 -8.22 11.71 -6.31
C PHE A 44 -7.50 12.09 -7.62
N GLU A 45 -8.27 12.24 -8.66
CA GLU A 45 -7.77 12.70 -9.97
C GLU A 45 -6.87 13.93 -9.81
N ARG A 46 -5.68 13.89 -10.44
CA ARG A 46 -4.67 14.96 -10.42
C ARG A 46 -4.09 15.31 -9.04
N ALA A 47 -4.34 14.50 -8.01
CA ALA A 47 -3.68 14.68 -6.72
C ALA A 47 -2.18 14.46 -6.81
N MET A 48 -1.41 15.22 -6.04
CA MET A 48 0.03 15.03 -5.85
C MET A 48 0.28 14.84 -4.35
N TYR A 49 0.75 13.65 -3.98
CA TYR A 49 0.92 13.28 -2.58
C TYR A 49 2.33 12.78 -2.29
N ARG A 50 2.88 13.27 -1.18
CA ARG A 50 4.17 12.80 -0.67
C ARG A 50 4.06 12.44 0.81
N GLN A 51 4.51 11.24 1.17
CA GLN A 51 4.53 10.79 2.55
C GLN A 51 5.92 10.30 2.93
N THR A 52 6.35 10.64 4.13
CA THR A 52 7.57 10.08 4.74
C THR A 52 7.21 9.58 6.13
N GLN A 53 7.54 8.33 6.40
CA GLN A 53 7.32 7.69 7.69
C GLN A 53 8.66 7.13 8.19
N ALA A 54 9.06 7.51 9.40
CA ALA A 54 10.26 6.99 10.04
C ALA A 54 9.91 6.45 11.43
N PHE A 55 10.25 5.19 11.66
CA PHE A 55 10.03 4.48 12.91
C PHE A 55 11.38 4.18 13.56
N TYR A 56 11.61 4.73 14.74
CA TYR A 56 12.83 4.55 15.52
C TYR A 56 12.52 3.65 16.71
N LEU A 57 13.02 2.42 16.66
CA LEU A 57 12.81 1.40 17.67
C LEU A 57 14.05 1.27 18.53
N GLU A 58 13.87 1.37 19.85
CA GLU A 58 14.89 0.94 20.80
C GLU A 58 14.98 -0.59 20.84
N GLU A 59 16.01 -1.13 21.50
CA GLU A 59 16.16 -2.58 21.66
C GLU A 59 14.91 -3.22 22.30
N ASN A 60 14.52 -4.40 21.81
CA ASN A 60 13.33 -5.14 22.24
C ASN A 60 11.99 -4.39 22.03
N ALA A 61 11.97 -3.27 21.31
CA ALA A 61 10.72 -2.64 20.90
C ALA A 61 10.01 -3.48 19.82
N ASN A 62 8.68 -3.36 19.77
CA ASN A 62 7.86 -4.12 18.84
C ASN A 62 7.04 -3.16 17.97
N LEU A 63 6.99 -3.42 16.67
CA LEU A 63 6.28 -2.63 15.69
C LEU A 63 5.44 -3.51 14.78
N VAL A 64 4.23 -3.08 14.52
CA VAL A 64 3.50 -3.44 13.32
C VAL A 64 2.99 -2.16 12.68
N PHE A 65 3.25 -1.98 11.39
CA PHE A 65 2.62 -0.89 10.66
C PHE A 65 2.11 -1.35 9.30
N VAL A 66 1.06 -0.69 8.84
CA VAL A 66 0.49 -0.87 7.51
C VAL A 66 0.49 0.48 6.80
N ASP A 67 1.00 0.52 5.57
CA ASP A 67 0.94 1.67 4.67
C ASP A 67 0.29 1.23 3.37
N TRP A 68 -0.83 1.83 3.00
CA TRP A 68 -1.58 1.38 1.84
C TRP A 68 -2.38 2.51 1.19
N LEU A 69 -2.61 2.35 -0.12
CA LEU A 69 -3.40 3.29 -0.89
C LEU A 69 -4.45 2.56 -1.74
N THR A 70 -5.51 3.29 -2.06
CA THR A 70 -6.51 2.87 -3.05
C THR A 70 -6.35 3.67 -4.34
N SER A 71 -6.77 3.09 -5.45
CA SER A 71 -6.62 3.65 -6.80
C SER A 71 -7.37 4.97 -7.04
N GLY A 72 -8.25 5.37 -6.12
CA GLY A 72 -9.13 6.52 -6.29
C GLY A 72 -10.57 6.20 -5.89
N ARG A 73 -11.49 7.08 -6.24
CA ARG A 73 -12.93 6.94 -5.89
C ARG A 73 -13.77 6.50 -7.09
N LYS A 74 -14.91 5.85 -6.79
CA LYS A 74 -16.00 5.72 -7.74
C LYS A 74 -16.75 7.06 -7.77
N ARG A 75 -16.78 7.74 -8.90
CA ARG A 75 -17.66 8.90 -9.09
C ARG A 75 -19.08 8.42 -9.38
N ASN A 76 -19.94 8.48 -8.40
CA ASN A 76 -21.37 8.42 -8.64
C ASN A 76 -21.84 9.83 -9.02
N TYR A 77 -21.93 10.14 -10.30
CA TYR A 77 -22.67 11.30 -10.75
C TYR A 77 -24.17 11.04 -10.49
N LEU A 78 -24.66 11.52 -9.35
CA LEU A 78 -26.09 11.72 -9.21
C LEU A 78 -26.49 12.78 -10.23
N ALA A 79 -27.18 12.35 -11.28
CA ALA A 79 -27.74 13.25 -12.26
C ALA A 79 -28.80 14.14 -11.61
N THR A 80 -28.47 15.41 -11.45
CA THR A 80 -29.49 16.44 -11.40
C THR A 80 -30.11 16.53 -12.80
N GLY A 81 -31.26 15.88 -12.97
CA GLY A 81 -32.26 16.16 -13.96
C GLY A 81 -31.87 16.12 -15.45
N SER A 82 -31.86 14.96 -16.05
CA SER A 82 -32.48 14.65 -17.33
C SER A 82 -32.30 13.17 -17.70
N ILE A 83 -33.38 12.53 -18.00
CA ILE A 83 -33.48 11.14 -18.47
C ILE A 83 -32.95 11.11 -19.91
N ARG A 84 -31.69 10.83 -20.11
CA ARG A 84 -31.06 10.33 -21.35
C ARG A 84 -29.54 10.48 -21.20
N ASP A 85 -28.86 9.49 -20.63
CA ASP A 85 -27.54 9.15 -21.12
C ASP A 85 -27.07 7.79 -20.59
N ASN A 86 -26.48 7.00 -21.49
CA ASN A 86 -25.67 5.82 -21.19
C ASN A 86 -24.46 6.29 -20.37
N ARG A 87 -24.58 6.38 -19.04
CA ARG A 87 -23.49 6.86 -18.18
C ARG A 87 -22.50 5.75 -17.97
N THR A 88 -21.40 5.83 -18.66
CA THR A 88 -20.15 5.23 -18.27
C THR A 88 -19.81 5.77 -16.88
N GLU A 89 -19.81 4.92 -15.85
CA GLU A 89 -19.21 5.23 -14.55
C GLU A 89 -17.77 5.63 -14.79
N THR A 90 -17.45 6.93 -14.69
CA THR A 90 -16.07 7.38 -14.79
C THR A 90 -15.40 7.07 -13.46
N LEU A 91 -14.68 5.97 -13.42
CA LEU A 91 -13.88 5.54 -12.29
C LEU A 91 -12.56 6.31 -12.33
N GLU A 92 -12.27 7.11 -11.29
CA GLU A 92 -10.98 7.79 -11.12
C GLU A 92 -9.92 6.79 -10.62
N HIS A 93 -9.68 5.71 -11.38
CA HIS A 93 -8.72 4.69 -10.97
C HIS A 93 -7.33 5.04 -11.50
N TRP A 94 -6.39 5.29 -10.57
CA TRP A 94 -4.99 5.57 -10.87
C TRP A 94 -4.77 6.86 -11.68
N ASP A 95 -5.69 7.84 -11.51
CA ASP A 95 -5.68 9.11 -12.27
C ASP A 95 -5.02 10.27 -11.49
N PHE A 96 -4.41 9.99 -10.34
CA PHE A 96 -3.60 10.98 -9.64
C PHE A 96 -2.32 11.31 -10.42
N SER A 97 -1.79 12.51 -10.23
CA SER A 97 -0.56 12.93 -10.91
C SER A 97 0.68 12.25 -10.33
N GLU A 98 0.83 12.23 -9.01
CA GLU A 98 1.95 11.57 -8.35
C GLU A 98 1.59 11.10 -6.94
N TYR A 99 2.09 9.92 -6.60
CA TYR A 99 2.10 9.35 -5.26
C TYR A 99 3.54 8.91 -4.95
N ASP A 100 4.16 9.51 -3.93
CA ASP A 100 5.55 9.23 -3.54
C ASP A 100 5.61 9.02 -2.02
N THR A 101 5.78 7.78 -1.59
CA THR A 101 5.90 7.45 -0.17
C THR A 101 7.23 6.77 0.14
N THR A 102 7.76 7.09 1.30
CA THR A 102 8.97 6.45 1.83
C THR A 102 8.71 6.06 3.28
N SER A 103 8.93 4.78 3.59
CA SER A 103 8.81 4.23 4.93
C SER A 103 10.17 3.67 5.36
N GLU A 104 10.66 4.11 6.50
CA GLU A 104 11.95 3.69 7.06
C GLU A 104 11.77 3.15 8.47
N VAL A 105 12.46 2.06 8.78
CA VAL A 105 12.51 1.49 10.13
C VAL A 105 13.95 1.39 10.58
N PHE A 106 14.22 1.90 11.76
CA PHE A 106 15.51 1.83 12.45
C PHE A 106 15.35 1.04 13.75
N VAL A 107 16.30 0.17 14.06
CA VAL A 107 16.36 -0.62 15.29
C VAL A 107 17.71 -0.41 15.93
N GLY A 108 17.75 0.02 17.20
CA GLY A 108 19.00 0.31 17.89
C GLY A 108 19.88 1.36 17.19
N GLY A 109 19.28 2.25 16.42
CA GLY A 109 19.99 3.26 15.62
C GLY A 109 20.39 2.82 14.22
N GLU A 110 20.35 1.53 13.90
CA GLU A 110 20.66 0.99 12.58
C GLU A 110 19.40 0.88 11.71
N ARG A 111 19.55 1.16 10.41
CA ARG A 111 18.44 1.07 9.47
C ARG A 111 18.15 -0.38 9.08
N LEU A 112 16.98 -0.88 9.49
CA LEU A 112 16.51 -2.22 9.15
C LEU A 112 15.97 -2.29 7.72
N VAL A 113 15.14 -1.33 7.32
CA VAL A 113 14.51 -1.30 6.01
C VAL A 113 14.17 0.12 5.57
N THR A 114 14.29 0.36 4.27
CA THR A 114 13.69 1.48 3.57
C THR A 114 12.84 0.92 2.44
N ASP A 115 11.57 1.26 2.40
CA ASP A 115 10.67 0.99 1.28
C ASP A 115 10.19 2.30 0.68
N ARG A 116 10.27 2.41 -0.65
CA ARG A 116 9.78 3.57 -1.38
C ARG A 116 8.89 3.14 -2.51
N VAL A 117 7.69 3.71 -2.56
CA VAL A 117 6.75 3.56 -3.67
C VAL A 117 6.56 4.91 -4.34
N ARG A 118 6.93 5.00 -5.60
CA ARG A 118 6.65 6.17 -6.44
C ARG A 118 5.82 5.72 -7.63
N LEU A 119 4.63 6.27 -7.73
CA LEU A 119 3.69 6.06 -8.82
C LEU A 119 3.41 7.42 -9.45
N ALA A 120 3.70 7.55 -10.75
CA ALA A 120 3.44 8.77 -11.50
C ALA A 120 2.46 8.46 -12.63
N GLY A 121 1.37 9.24 -12.70
CA GLY A 121 0.46 9.29 -13.83
C GLY A 121 1.06 10.07 -15.01
N ARG A 122 0.36 10.10 -16.15
CA ARG A 122 0.81 10.84 -17.35
C ARG A 122 1.15 12.32 -17.06
N ASN A 123 0.37 12.96 -16.19
CA ASN A 123 0.57 14.37 -15.85
C ASN A 123 1.77 14.60 -14.91
N GLY A 124 2.15 13.62 -14.09
CA GLY A 124 3.32 13.69 -13.19
C GLY A 124 4.65 13.62 -13.96
N LEU A 125 4.68 12.92 -15.08
CA LEU A 125 5.88 12.85 -15.95
C LEU A 125 6.18 14.17 -16.66
N LEU A 126 5.18 15.03 -16.85
CA LEU A 126 5.36 16.36 -17.45
C LEU A 126 5.95 17.38 -16.46
N ALA A 127 5.68 17.24 -15.15
CA ALA A 127 6.24 18.13 -14.13
C ALA A 127 7.77 18.00 -14.00
N ASP A 128 8.33 16.80 -14.20
CA ASP A 128 9.80 16.59 -14.21
C ASP A 128 10.50 17.25 -15.42
N ARG A 129 9.76 17.68 -16.44
CA ARG A 129 10.31 18.40 -17.62
C ARG A 129 10.55 19.89 -17.40
N ILE A 130 9.92 20.49 -16.39
CA ILE A 130 9.95 21.96 -16.19
C ILE A 130 11.17 22.39 -15.36
N GLU A 131 11.75 21.54 -14.53
CA GLU A 131 12.86 21.91 -13.64
C GLU A 131 14.29 21.72 -14.21
N GLY A 132 14.47 21.56 -15.52
CA GLY A 132 15.81 21.60 -16.14
C GLY A 132 16.82 20.53 -15.69
N VAL A 133 16.45 19.65 -14.79
CA VAL A 133 17.28 18.52 -14.33
C VAL A 133 16.86 17.29 -15.13
N ARG A 134 17.66 16.94 -16.14
CA ARG A 134 17.60 15.61 -16.77
C ARG A 134 17.88 14.53 -15.70
N ARG A 135 16.93 14.23 -14.83
CA ARG A 135 16.90 12.92 -14.21
C ARG A 135 16.55 11.94 -15.32
N LEU A 136 17.50 11.06 -15.62
CA LEU A 136 17.25 9.88 -16.44
C LEU A 136 16.15 9.07 -15.74
N THR A 137 14.89 9.39 -16.03
CA THR A 137 13.77 8.52 -15.68
C THR A 137 13.87 7.31 -16.59
N TYR A 138 13.47 6.14 -16.11
CA TYR A 138 13.46 4.87 -16.86
C TYR A 138 12.74 5.01 -18.23
N SER A 139 11.92 6.02 -18.40
CA SER A 139 11.23 6.41 -19.63
C SER A 139 12.14 6.95 -20.75
N SER A 140 13.39 7.34 -20.46
CA SER A 140 14.30 7.85 -21.50
C SER A 140 15.06 6.75 -22.25
N VAL A 141 14.84 5.49 -21.90
CA VAL A 141 15.44 4.29 -22.53
C VAL A 141 14.40 3.51 -23.35
N LEU A 142 13.12 3.89 -23.27
CA LEU A 142 12.07 3.22 -24.03
C LEU A 142 12.07 3.73 -25.48
N ASP A 143 11.93 2.78 -26.38
CA ASP A 143 11.74 2.98 -27.81
C ASP A 143 10.63 4.03 -28.03
N PRO A 144 10.80 5.02 -28.91
CA PRO A 144 9.76 6.02 -29.19
C PRO A 144 8.44 5.42 -29.70
N ASP A 145 8.45 4.16 -30.10
CA ASP A 145 7.27 3.40 -30.57
C ASP A 145 6.58 2.57 -29.47
N GLU A 146 7.10 2.54 -28.22
CA GLU A 146 6.40 1.88 -27.10
C GLU A 146 5.23 2.78 -26.66
N GLU A 147 4.00 2.34 -26.90
CA GLU A 147 2.78 2.99 -26.39
C GLU A 147 2.92 3.21 -24.88
N ASP A 148 2.82 4.47 -24.45
CA ASP A 148 2.93 4.90 -23.06
C ASP A 148 1.78 4.28 -22.23
N VAL A 149 2.05 3.08 -21.67
CA VAL A 149 1.08 2.28 -20.93
C VAL A 149 0.69 3.02 -19.66
N SER A 150 -0.57 3.39 -19.55
CA SER A 150 -1.09 4.12 -18.39
C SER A 150 -0.88 3.33 -17.08
N LEU A 151 -0.78 4.04 -15.95
CA LEU A 151 -0.68 3.39 -14.63
C LEU A 151 -1.83 2.41 -14.39
N ARG A 152 -3.04 2.75 -14.83
CA ARG A 152 -4.22 1.88 -14.77
C ARG A 152 -4.03 0.54 -15.49
N GLN A 153 -3.42 0.56 -16.67
CA GLN A 153 -3.13 -0.66 -17.44
C GLN A 153 -2.06 -1.50 -16.75
N ARG A 154 -1.00 -0.86 -16.22
CA ARG A 154 0.07 -1.55 -15.48
C ARG A 154 -0.39 -2.21 -14.20
N MET A 155 -1.47 -1.74 -13.59
CA MET A 155 -2.02 -2.30 -12.36
C MET A 155 -2.90 -3.54 -12.57
N HIS A 156 -3.19 -3.93 -13.82
CA HIS A 156 -3.90 -5.18 -14.15
C HIS A 156 -5.17 -5.44 -13.32
N GLY A 157 -5.99 -4.41 -13.11
CA GLY A 157 -7.24 -4.53 -12.33
C GLY A 157 -7.07 -4.56 -10.82
N MET A 158 -5.86 -4.32 -10.30
CA MET A 158 -5.64 -4.11 -8.87
C MET A 158 -5.94 -2.66 -8.51
N HIS A 159 -6.68 -2.47 -7.42
CA HIS A 159 -7.14 -1.16 -6.97
C HIS A 159 -6.59 -0.76 -5.60
N VAL A 160 -5.82 -1.64 -4.98
CA VAL A 160 -5.15 -1.41 -3.70
C VAL A 160 -3.70 -1.85 -3.81
N LEU A 161 -2.79 -1.04 -3.28
CA LEU A 161 -1.41 -1.42 -3.01
C LEU A 161 -1.11 -1.19 -1.54
N GLY A 162 -0.36 -2.10 -0.92
CA GLY A 162 -0.02 -1.97 0.49
C GLY A 162 1.30 -2.62 0.88
N LEU A 163 1.83 -2.08 1.95
CA LEU A 163 3.01 -2.52 2.67
C LEU A 163 2.62 -2.82 4.11
N MET A 164 3.12 -3.93 4.66
CA MET A 164 3.08 -4.20 6.09
C MET A 164 4.49 -4.56 6.55
N VAL A 165 4.92 -3.99 7.67
CA VAL A 165 6.19 -4.35 8.31
C VAL A 165 5.92 -4.73 9.76
N VAL A 166 6.51 -5.84 10.16
CA VAL A 166 6.34 -6.44 11.49
C VAL A 166 7.74 -6.66 12.08
N VAL A 167 7.98 -6.14 13.28
CA VAL A 167 9.28 -6.20 13.96
C VAL A 167 9.08 -6.51 15.44
N GLY A 168 9.95 -7.36 15.99
CA GLY A 168 10.08 -7.62 17.44
C GLY A 168 9.50 -8.96 17.88
N ASP A 169 10.00 -9.45 19.01
CA ASP A 169 9.76 -10.81 19.50
C ASP A 169 8.27 -11.09 19.81
N LYS A 170 7.55 -10.09 20.31
CA LYS A 170 6.11 -10.24 20.60
C LYS A 170 5.27 -10.47 19.35
N MET A 171 5.81 -10.15 18.17
CA MET A 171 5.11 -10.27 16.88
C MET A 171 5.35 -11.62 16.19
N LYS A 172 6.03 -12.57 16.84
CA LYS A 172 6.45 -13.83 16.23
C LYS A 172 5.29 -14.60 15.59
N VAL A 173 4.15 -14.70 16.25
CA VAL A 173 2.97 -15.42 15.74
C VAL A 173 2.50 -14.81 14.40
N ILE A 174 2.47 -13.47 14.31
CA ILE A 174 2.08 -12.76 13.08
C ILE A 174 3.12 -13.01 11.98
N MET A 175 4.40 -12.94 12.30
CA MET A 175 5.49 -13.18 11.35
C MET A 175 5.46 -14.60 10.79
N ASP A 176 5.30 -15.61 11.65
CA ASP A 176 5.23 -17.01 11.27
C ASP A 176 4.04 -17.26 10.33
N GLN A 177 2.86 -16.71 10.64
CA GLN A 177 1.66 -16.78 9.80
C GLN A 177 1.88 -16.15 8.40
N LEU A 178 2.48 -14.97 8.35
CA LEU A 178 2.77 -14.27 7.10
C LEU A 178 3.74 -15.04 6.19
N LEU A 179 4.80 -15.58 6.78
CA LEU A 179 5.81 -16.35 6.06
C LEU A 179 5.26 -17.70 5.59
N GLU A 180 4.45 -18.37 6.41
CA GLU A 180 3.83 -19.65 6.03
C GLU A 180 2.92 -19.50 4.81
N LEU A 181 2.05 -18.48 4.79
CA LEU A 181 1.17 -18.22 3.64
C LEU A 181 1.96 -17.93 2.37
N SER A 182 3.07 -17.19 2.49
CA SER A 182 3.95 -16.92 1.34
C SER A 182 4.64 -18.19 0.83
N THR A 183 5.02 -19.09 1.72
CA THR A 183 5.69 -20.36 1.37
C THR A 183 4.73 -21.35 0.73
N ARG A 184 3.51 -21.48 1.25
CA ARG A 184 2.45 -22.32 0.66
C ARG A 184 2.16 -21.93 -0.80
N LYS A 185 2.10 -20.63 -1.09
CA LYS A 185 1.92 -20.12 -2.47
C LYS A 185 3.06 -20.55 -3.41
N LYS A 186 4.32 -20.48 -2.95
CA LYS A 186 5.48 -20.88 -3.75
C LYS A 186 5.48 -22.36 -4.07
N LEU A 187 5.13 -23.23 -3.12
CA LEU A 187 5.07 -24.69 -3.29
C LEU A 187 3.97 -25.12 -4.27
N HIS A 188 2.80 -24.49 -4.24
CA HIS A 188 1.72 -24.75 -5.18
C HIS A 188 2.10 -24.33 -6.61
N ASN A 189 2.68 -23.14 -6.77
CA ASN A 189 3.12 -22.65 -8.07
C ASN A 189 4.21 -23.53 -8.72
N ALA A 190 5.00 -24.24 -7.93
CA ALA A 190 6.04 -25.14 -8.43
C ALA A 190 5.52 -26.53 -8.87
N ARG A 191 4.38 -26.97 -8.34
CA ARG A 191 3.83 -28.32 -8.57
C ARG A 191 2.68 -28.38 -9.56
N ASP A 192 1.97 -27.28 -9.76
CA ASP A 192 0.74 -27.26 -10.55
C ASP A 192 0.80 -26.18 -11.61
N ILE A 193 1.19 -26.60 -12.82
CA ILE A 193 1.34 -25.72 -13.99
C ILE A 193 -0.02 -25.47 -14.67
N THR A 194 -1.08 -26.15 -14.23
CA THR A 194 -2.42 -26.00 -14.83
C THR A 194 -3.07 -24.66 -14.46
N PRO A 195 -3.89 -24.07 -15.36
CA PRO A 195 -4.64 -22.85 -15.06
C PRO A 195 -5.55 -22.98 -13.82
N GLN A 196 -6.13 -24.17 -13.61
CA GLN A 196 -6.98 -24.47 -12.46
C GLN A 196 -6.19 -24.57 -11.15
N GLY A 197 -4.99 -25.15 -11.16
CA GLY A 197 -4.12 -25.20 -9.97
C GLY A 197 -3.61 -23.84 -9.54
N ARG A 198 -3.36 -22.92 -10.49
CA ARG A 198 -3.03 -21.51 -10.18
C ARG A 198 -4.18 -20.78 -9.49
N LEU A 199 -5.41 -21.05 -9.90
CA LEU A 199 -6.63 -20.50 -9.28
C LEU A 199 -6.87 -21.08 -7.87
N ALA A 200 -6.65 -22.38 -7.66
CA ALA A 200 -6.84 -23.03 -6.36
C ALA A 200 -5.83 -22.57 -5.30
N ALA A 201 -4.58 -22.31 -5.69
CA ALA A 201 -3.54 -21.78 -4.79
C ALA A 201 -3.76 -20.30 -4.39
N ALA A 202 -4.54 -19.57 -5.19
CA ALA A 202 -4.85 -18.15 -4.96
C ALA A 202 -5.95 -17.92 -3.89
N ASN A 203 -6.61 -18.99 -3.40
CA ASN A 203 -7.95 -18.87 -2.81
C ASN A 203 -8.06 -18.67 -1.30
N THR A 204 -6.96 -18.50 -0.55
CA THR A 204 -7.10 -18.16 0.87
C THR A 204 -7.71 -16.75 1.04
N PHE A 205 -7.33 -15.83 0.16
CA PHE A 205 -7.88 -14.47 0.11
C PHE A 205 -8.17 -14.09 -1.35
N PRO A 206 -9.39 -14.37 -1.84
CA PRO A 206 -9.78 -14.03 -3.21
C PRO A 206 -9.57 -12.54 -3.49
N GLY A 207 -9.03 -12.24 -4.67
CA GLY A 207 -8.76 -10.85 -5.08
C GLY A 207 -7.53 -10.21 -4.44
N VAL A 208 -6.73 -10.93 -3.64
CA VAL A 208 -5.50 -10.42 -3.03
C VAL A 208 -4.27 -11.20 -3.50
N ILE A 209 -3.24 -10.49 -3.89
CA ILE A 209 -1.90 -11.02 -4.13
C ILE A 209 -0.99 -10.43 -3.04
N ALA A 210 -0.31 -11.29 -2.29
CA ALA A 210 0.61 -10.87 -1.24
C ALA A 210 1.89 -11.70 -1.29
N SER A 211 2.99 -11.08 -0.88
CA SER A 211 4.31 -11.70 -0.73
C SER A 211 4.96 -11.23 0.55
N ALA A 212 5.45 -12.15 1.36
CA ALA A 212 6.20 -11.89 2.59
C ALA A 212 7.65 -12.29 2.44
N SER A 213 8.54 -11.53 3.04
CA SER A 213 9.97 -11.81 3.12
C SER A 213 10.51 -11.47 4.50
N SER A 214 11.38 -12.33 5.03
CA SER A 214 12.13 -12.01 6.26
C SER A 214 13.15 -10.92 5.96
N LEU A 215 13.28 -9.96 6.88
CA LEU A 215 14.33 -8.93 6.90
C LEU A 215 15.44 -9.27 7.91
N GLY A 216 15.24 -10.34 8.69
CA GLY A 216 16.13 -10.82 9.75
C GLY A 216 15.36 -11.72 10.72
N PRO A 217 15.97 -12.13 11.85
CA PRO A 217 15.36 -13.10 12.77
C PRO A 217 13.99 -12.71 13.30
N ASN A 218 13.79 -11.43 13.57
CA ASN A 218 12.58 -10.90 14.22
C ASN A 218 11.94 -9.78 13.39
N SER A 219 11.94 -9.92 12.07
CA SER A 219 11.36 -8.91 11.21
C SER A 219 10.89 -9.47 9.87
N VAL A 220 9.72 -9.02 9.43
CA VAL A 220 9.07 -9.44 8.19
C VAL A 220 8.51 -8.22 7.48
N ILE A 221 8.68 -8.19 6.17
CA ILE A 221 8.04 -7.24 5.26
C ILE A 221 7.05 -7.98 4.36
N VAL A 222 5.90 -7.40 4.17
CA VAL A 222 4.86 -7.90 3.26
C VAL A 222 4.46 -6.80 2.29
N ARG A 223 4.42 -7.15 1.00
CA ARG A 223 3.78 -6.32 -0.01
C ARG A 223 2.53 -7.03 -0.50
N PHE A 224 1.44 -6.29 -0.60
CA PHE A 224 0.18 -6.83 -1.07
C PHE A 224 -0.51 -5.89 -2.05
N CYS A 225 -1.34 -6.46 -2.92
CA CYS A 225 -2.27 -5.72 -3.75
C CYS A 225 -3.63 -6.41 -3.72
N GLY A 226 -4.69 -5.62 -3.88
CA GLY A 226 -6.07 -6.11 -3.85
C GLY A 226 -6.88 -5.59 -5.04
N GLN A 227 -7.82 -6.40 -5.51
CA GLN A 227 -8.77 -6.01 -6.55
C GLN A 227 -9.71 -4.90 -6.07
N ASP A 228 -9.95 -4.83 -4.76
CA ASP A 228 -10.78 -3.82 -4.11
C ASP A 228 -10.34 -3.62 -2.65
N ALA A 229 -10.86 -2.56 -2.03
CA ALA A 229 -10.52 -2.21 -0.65
C ALA A 229 -11.07 -3.22 0.38
N GLU A 230 -12.20 -3.86 0.10
CA GLU A 230 -12.83 -4.83 1.00
C GLU A 230 -12.00 -6.11 1.09
N SER A 231 -11.59 -6.66 -0.05
CA SER A 231 -10.71 -7.83 -0.12
C SER A 231 -9.37 -7.58 0.57
N ALA A 232 -8.77 -6.39 0.33
CA ALA A 232 -7.51 -6.00 0.97
C ALA A 232 -7.69 -5.82 2.48
N MET A 233 -8.77 -5.19 2.95
CA MET A 233 -9.07 -5.02 4.37
C MET A 233 -9.30 -6.38 5.04
N THR A 234 -10.01 -7.30 4.40
CA THR A 234 -10.24 -8.67 4.89
C THR A 234 -8.91 -9.40 5.09
N TYR A 235 -8.00 -9.28 4.12
CA TYR A 235 -6.64 -9.82 4.23
C TYR A 235 -5.88 -9.22 5.41
N VAL A 236 -5.83 -7.89 5.50
CA VAL A 236 -5.09 -7.19 6.56
C VAL A 236 -5.65 -7.53 7.94
N LYS A 237 -6.98 -7.55 8.12
CA LYS A 237 -7.62 -7.96 9.38
C LYS A 237 -7.25 -9.39 9.78
N ALA A 238 -7.29 -10.33 8.84
CA ALA A 238 -6.94 -11.72 9.10
C ALA A 238 -5.46 -11.89 9.49
N MET A 239 -4.55 -11.16 8.83
CA MET A 239 -3.13 -11.20 9.17
C MET A 239 -2.82 -10.58 10.53
N LEU A 240 -3.59 -9.60 10.95
CA LEU A 240 -3.40 -8.88 12.21
C LEU A 240 -4.29 -9.40 13.36
N GLU A 241 -5.08 -10.45 13.14
CA GLU A 241 -5.93 -11.01 14.17
C GLU A 241 -5.15 -11.35 15.46
N PRO A 242 -3.95 -12.00 15.42
CA PRO A 242 -3.20 -12.32 16.62
C PRO A 242 -2.73 -11.10 17.42
N LEU A 243 -2.71 -9.91 16.78
CA LEU A 243 -2.35 -8.66 17.46
C LEU A 243 -3.31 -8.33 18.62
N ARG A 244 -4.54 -8.82 18.58
CA ARG A 244 -5.54 -8.68 19.64
C ARG A 244 -5.03 -9.13 21.00
N GLU A 245 -4.31 -10.24 21.05
CA GLU A 245 -3.75 -10.77 22.32
C GLU A 245 -2.62 -9.89 22.86
N ILE A 246 -1.91 -9.17 21.98
CA ILE A 246 -0.77 -8.33 22.32
C ILE A 246 -1.21 -6.94 22.79
N ILE A 247 -2.20 -6.34 22.12
CA ILE A 247 -2.61 -4.95 22.36
C ILE A 247 -3.97 -4.82 23.07
N GLY A 248 -4.68 -5.94 23.29
CA GLY A 248 -5.93 -5.98 24.05
C GLY A 248 -7.19 -5.58 23.26
N PHE A 249 -7.12 -5.32 21.96
CA PHE A 249 -8.29 -5.01 21.13
C PHE A 249 -8.07 -5.46 19.68
N THR A 250 -9.18 -5.64 18.93
CA THR A 250 -9.14 -6.10 17.54
C THR A 250 -8.77 -4.96 16.61
N PRO A 251 -7.72 -5.11 15.77
CA PRO A 251 -7.35 -4.13 14.76
C PRO A 251 -8.49 -3.87 13.77
N TYR A 252 -8.67 -2.60 13.38
CA TYR A 252 -9.68 -2.18 12.40
C TYR A 252 -11.13 -2.57 12.77
N GLN A 253 -11.41 -2.76 14.05
CA GLN A 253 -12.78 -2.95 14.51
C GLN A 253 -13.48 -1.59 14.51
N GLU A 254 -14.62 -1.48 13.85
CA GLU A 254 -15.48 -0.31 13.95
C GLU A 254 -15.96 -0.19 15.39
N ASN A 255 -15.58 0.89 16.06
CA ASN A 255 -16.23 1.27 17.29
C ASN A 255 -17.65 1.71 16.93
N ARG A 256 -18.61 0.84 17.17
CA ARG A 256 -20.04 1.14 17.11
C ARG A 256 -20.45 2.03 18.29
#